data_de021efb3b2d08a0f68ee0c21a817244
#
_entry.id   de021efb3b2d08a0f68ee0c21a817244
#
_cell.length_a   1.000
_cell.length_b   1.000
_cell.length_c   1.000
_cell.angle_alpha   90.00
_cell.angle_beta   90.00
_cell.angle_gamma   90.00
#
_symmetry.space_group_name_H-M   'P 1'
#
loop_
_entity.id
_entity.type
_entity.pdbx_description
1 polymer ?
#
loop_
_entity_poly.entity_id
_entity_poly.type
_entity_poly.pdbx_seq_one_letter_code
_entity_poly.pdbx_strand_id
1 'polypeptide(L)'
;MASHISLKQLKVFTTITQHKTLTAASDSLFLSKAAVSMALSELEKQIGHHLFDRVNNRLILNQEGQKLLPLADELLNRAKDIESIFDGDQALSGQLRIGASDTIGNQVAPYLLSEFRQQTNHRSQSLFISNSAQICDMLTDYELDIALIEGKTLHPELQSTQFSEDEMCVICAPDYPAVHEGPVNLTKLENSEWILREAGSGSREFFMRVVAPRLEHWHEAFQLNTTEALINSVSAGLGLGCLSRLSAEPAIRDGRVKLLDMPLDMKRRFWLLVHKEKYQSPLLKTFIEFCQDWERPTNLPLGNKSTR
;
A
#
# COMPACT_ATOMS: atom_id res chain seq x y z
N MET A 1 13.25 41.71 -3.97
CA MET A 1 12.73 41.19 -5.25
C MET A 1 11.62 40.21 -4.92
N ALA A 2 10.42 40.40 -5.47
CA ALA A 2 9.32 39.45 -5.25
C ALA A 2 9.69 38.13 -5.88
N SER A 3 9.73 37.07 -5.08
CA SER A 3 9.88 35.69 -5.55
C SER A 3 8.62 35.32 -6.34
N HIS A 4 8.75 35.00 -7.62
CA HIS A 4 7.61 34.64 -8.45
C HIS A 4 7.60 33.12 -8.72
N ILE A 5 7.66 32.30 -7.66
CA ILE A 5 7.44 30.85 -7.78
C ILE A 5 6.03 30.61 -8.33
N SER A 6 5.91 29.86 -9.41
CA SER A 6 4.65 29.53 -10.04
C SER A 6 4.20 28.11 -9.71
N LEU A 7 2.87 27.87 -9.67
CA LEU A 7 2.30 26.54 -9.52
C LEU A 7 2.79 25.58 -10.63
N LYS A 8 3.08 26.08 -11.83
CA LYS A 8 3.63 25.27 -12.92
C LYS A 8 5.03 24.75 -12.58
N GLN A 9 5.89 25.58 -11.99
CA GLN A 9 7.23 25.16 -11.56
C GLN A 9 7.14 24.13 -10.42
N LEU A 10 6.26 24.35 -9.43
CA LEU A 10 6.01 23.38 -8.36
C LEU A 10 5.48 22.06 -8.91
N LYS A 11 4.58 22.08 -9.89
CA LYS A 11 4.08 20.87 -10.57
C LYS A 11 5.20 20.13 -11.29
N VAL A 12 6.09 20.83 -11.99
CA VAL A 12 7.28 20.23 -12.63
C VAL A 12 8.18 19.59 -11.57
N PHE A 13 8.48 20.30 -10.49
CA PHE A 13 9.30 19.79 -9.39
C PHE A 13 8.72 18.49 -8.79
N THR A 14 7.45 18.48 -8.39
CA THR A 14 6.80 17.29 -7.80
C THR A 14 6.72 16.13 -8.79
N THR A 15 6.50 16.41 -10.08
CA THR A 15 6.49 15.36 -11.12
C THR A 15 7.88 14.75 -11.34
N ILE A 16 8.96 15.56 -11.29
CA ILE A 16 10.33 15.03 -11.37
C ILE A 16 10.63 14.14 -10.16
N THR A 17 10.19 14.49 -8.97
CA THR A 17 10.35 13.67 -7.75
C THR A 17 9.74 12.29 -7.94
N GLN A 18 8.53 12.21 -8.50
CA GLN A 18 7.84 10.94 -8.75
C GLN A 18 8.52 10.08 -9.82
N HIS A 19 8.94 10.69 -10.93
CA HIS A 19 9.49 9.97 -12.09
C HIS A 19 11.00 9.79 -12.09
N LYS A 20 11.73 10.52 -11.25
CA LYS A 20 13.20 10.43 -11.07
C LYS A 20 14.04 10.71 -12.32
N THR A 21 13.41 11.06 -13.46
CA THR A 21 14.09 11.47 -14.70
C THR A 21 13.35 12.60 -15.41
N LEU A 22 14.10 13.49 -16.09
CA LEU A 22 13.48 14.58 -16.87
C LEU A 22 12.64 14.06 -18.04
N THR A 23 13.02 12.96 -18.65
CA THR A 23 12.29 12.37 -19.78
C THR A 23 10.93 11.85 -19.32
N ALA A 24 10.89 10.99 -18.30
CA ALA A 24 9.62 10.46 -17.80
C ALA A 24 8.71 11.57 -17.23
N ALA A 25 9.29 12.59 -16.57
CA ALA A 25 8.51 13.74 -16.11
C ALA A 25 7.95 14.56 -17.28
N SER A 26 8.72 14.74 -18.38
CA SER A 26 8.26 15.46 -19.56
C SER A 26 7.11 14.75 -20.26
N ASP A 27 7.18 13.42 -20.38
CA ASP A 27 6.13 12.59 -20.96
C ASP A 27 4.84 12.68 -20.13
N SER A 28 4.96 12.57 -18.80
CA SER A 28 3.84 12.69 -17.85
C SER A 28 3.15 14.06 -17.88
N LEU A 29 3.93 15.14 -18.11
CA LEU A 29 3.42 16.50 -18.17
C LEU A 29 3.00 16.97 -19.57
N PHE A 30 3.18 16.12 -20.60
CA PHE A 30 2.99 16.50 -22.00
C PHE A 30 3.78 17.75 -22.41
N LEU A 31 5.01 17.86 -21.89
CA LEU A 31 5.94 18.96 -22.16
C LEU A 31 7.21 18.43 -22.84
N SER A 32 7.97 19.36 -23.48
CA SER A 32 9.30 18.99 -23.93
C SER A 32 10.28 18.86 -22.76
N LYS A 33 11.28 17.98 -22.88
CA LYS A 33 12.35 17.82 -21.88
C LYS A 33 13.08 19.16 -21.60
N ALA A 34 13.24 19.98 -22.62
CA ALA A 34 13.84 21.32 -22.48
C ALA A 34 12.97 22.23 -21.60
N ALA A 35 11.64 22.22 -21.79
CA ALA A 35 10.71 23.02 -20.98
C ALA A 35 10.70 22.57 -19.51
N VAL A 36 10.73 21.26 -19.24
CA VAL A 36 10.82 20.71 -17.87
C VAL A 36 12.14 21.08 -17.22
N SER A 37 13.28 20.95 -17.94
CA SER A 37 14.60 21.32 -17.45
C SER A 37 14.69 22.83 -17.14
N MET A 38 14.15 23.68 -18.02
CA MET A 38 14.14 25.13 -17.83
C MET A 38 13.28 25.52 -16.61
N ALA A 39 12.09 24.96 -16.47
CA ALA A 39 11.22 25.23 -15.32
C ALA A 39 11.86 24.83 -14.00
N LEU A 40 12.54 23.68 -13.94
CA LEU A 40 13.31 23.27 -12.77
C LEU A 40 14.45 24.26 -12.48
N SER A 41 15.27 24.60 -13.49
CA SER A 41 16.41 25.51 -13.32
C SER A 41 15.98 26.91 -12.86
N GLU A 42 14.85 27.41 -13.35
CA GLU A 42 14.28 28.68 -12.90
C GLU A 42 13.81 28.60 -11.45
N LEU A 43 13.14 27.49 -11.04
CA LEU A 43 12.74 27.28 -9.66
C LEU A 43 13.96 27.24 -8.72
N GLU A 44 14.98 26.45 -9.05
CA GLU A 44 16.23 26.37 -8.30
C GLU A 44 16.93 27.72 -8.20
N LYS A 45 16.97 28.49 -9.28
CA LYS A 45 17.53 29.85 -9.30
C LYS A 45 16.75 30.81 -8.39
N GLN A 46 15.42 30.71 -8.35
CA GLN A 46 14.56 31.55 -7.49
C GLN A 46 14.72 31.22 -6.01
N ILE A 47 14.87 29.93 -5.69
CA ILE A 47 15.09 29.43 -4.33
C ILE A 47 16.54 29.65 -3.89
N GLY A 48 17.49 29.67 -4.83
CA GLY A 48 18.93 29.81 -4.56
C GLY A 48 19.61 28.48 -4.20
N HIS A 49 18.95 27.36 -4.38
CA HIS A 49 19.47 26.04 -4.06
C HIS A 49 19.09 25.03 -5.15
N HIS A 50 19.97 24.04 -5.40
CA HIS A 50 19.59 22.86 -6.14
C HIS A 50 18.67 21.98 -5.29
N LEU A 51 17.69 21.36 -5.94
CA LEU A 51 16.66 20.53 -5.28
C LEU A 51 16.89 19.03 -5.51
N PHE A 52 17.77 18.70 -6.47
CA PHE A 52 18.10 17.32 -6.83
C PHE A 52 19.61 17.13 -6.97
N ASP A 53 20.04 15.95 -6.57
CA ASP A 53 21.36 15.42 -6.92
C ASP A 53 21.25 14.57 -8.21
N ARG A 54 22.28 14.61 -9.04
CA ARG A 54 22.35 13.83 -10.29
C ARG A 54 23.18 12.57 -10.06
N VAL A 55 22.52 11.42 -10.04
CA VAL A 55 23.17 10.12 -9.86
C VAL A 55 22.75 9.18 -10.99
N ASN A 56 23.70 8.70 -11.78
CA ASN A 56 23.45 7.72 -12.87
C ASN A 56 22.26 8.11 -13.79
N ASN A 57 22.24 9.34 -14.29
CA ASN A 57 21.15 9.91 -15.10
C ASN A 57 19.78 10.04 -14.40
N ARG A 58 19.71 9.81 -13.09
CA ARG A 58 18.52 10.05 -12.27
C ARG A 58 18.66 11.33 -11.47
N LEU A 59 17.53 11.94 -11.18
CA LEU A 59 17.38 13.07 -10.28
C LEU A 59 16.88 12.53 -8.96
N ILE A 60 17.74 12.56 -7.94
CA ILE A 60 17.42 12.14 -6.58
C ILE A 60 17.19 13.39 -5.75
N LEU A 61 16.07 13.46 -5.06
CA LEU A 61 15.72 14.57 -4.20
C LEU A 61 16.77 14.74 -3.11
N ASN A 62 17.39 15.94 -3.04
CA ASN A 62 18.35 16.26 -1.99
C ASN A 62 17.65 16.84 -0.74
N GLN A 63 18.40 17.20 0.29
CA GLN A 63 17.86 17.72 1.55
C GLN A 63 17.01 19.00 1.35
N GLU A 64 17.39 19.90 0.44
CA GLU A 64 16.62 21.11 0.16
C GLU A 64 15.33 20.80 -0.61
N GLY A 65 15.39 19.84 -1.52
CA GLY A 65 14.21 19.31 -2.21
C GLY A 65 13.23 18.64 -1.24
N GLN A 66 13.73 17.87 -0.26
CA GLN A 66 12.91 17.26 0.77
C GLN A 66 12.16 18.29 1.62
N LYS A 67 12.78 19.42 1.94
CA LYS A 67 12.11 20.53 2.65
C LYS A 67 11.03 21.21 1.81
N LEU A 68 11.24 21.31 0.48
CA LEU A 68 10.28 21.95 -0.42
C LEU A 68 9.07 21.05 -0.73
N LEU A 69 9.26 19.75 -0.76
CA LEU A 69 8.26 18.81 -1.26
C LEU A 69 6.93 18.89 -0.52
N PRO A 70 6.85 18.90 0.82
CA PRO A 70 5.59 19.07 1.56
C PRO A 70 4.85 20.35 1.19
N LEU A 71 5.59 21.48 1.10
CA LEU A 71 5.03 22.78 0.79
C LEU A 71 4.53 22.86 -0.66
N ALA A 72 5.27 22.27 -1.60
CA ALA A 72 4.85 22.19 -3.00
C ALA A 72 3.58 21.36 -3.17
N ASP A 73 3.50 20.20 -2.50
CA ASP A 73 2.30 19.34 -2.49
C ASP A 73 1.10 20.09 -1.88
N GLU A 74 1.28 20.77 -0.75
CA GLU A 74 0.23 21.58 -0.11
C GLU A 74 -0.29 22.65 -1.05
N LEU A 75 0.58 23.47 -1.64
CA LEU A 75 0.18 24.58 -2.53
C LEU A 75 -0.57 24.06 -3.76
N LEU A 76 -0.12 22.96 -4.35
CA LEU A 76 -0.79 22.34 -5.49
C LEU A 76 -2.17 21.79 -5.12
N ASN A 77 -2.33 21.19 -3.94
CA ASN A 77 -3.62 20.70 -3.47
C ASN A 77 -4.57 21.86 -3.11
N ARG A 78 -4.08 22.93 -2.45
CA ARG A 78 -4.88 24.14 -2.18
C ARG A 78 -5.33 24.84 -3.46
N ALA A 79 -4.50 24.85 -4.50
CA ALA A 79 -4.92 25.40 -5.80
C ALA A 79 -6.09 24.61 -6.40
N LYS A 80 -6.07 23.27 -6.28
CA LYS A 80 -7.20 22.42 -6.69
C LYS A 80 -8.45 22.67 -5.84
N ASP A 81 -8.29 22.85 -4.52
CA ASP A 81 -9.42 23.19 -3.65
C ASP A 81 -10.07 24.51 -4.07
N ILE A 82 -9.27 25.53 -4.50
CA ILE A 82 -9.79 26.81 -5.01
C ILE A 82 -10.56 26.60 -6.32
N GLU A 83 -10.00 25.84 -7.26
CA GLU A 83 -10.67 25.52 -8.53
C GLU A 83 -12.04 24.88 -8.28
N SER A 84 -12.14 24.00 -7.31
CA SER A 84 -13.33 23.25 -6.98
C SER A 84 -14.45 24.03 -6.28
N ILE A 85 -14.15 25.17 -5.65
CA ILE A 85 -15.17 26.02 -4.99
C ILE A 85 -16.26 26.43 -5.98
N PHE A 86 -15.91 26.53 -7.27
CA PHE A 86 -16.80 26.99 -8.32
C PHE A 86 -17.44 25.87 -9.14
N ASP A 87 -17.12 24.60 -8.88
CA ASP A 87 -17.59 23.45 -9.65
C ASP A 87 -18.99 22.92 -9.24
N GLY A 88 -19.73 23.66 -8.39
CA GLY A 88 -21.08 23.32 -7.96
C GLY A 88 -21.15 22.29 -6.84
N ASP A 89 -22.26 21.56 -6.69
CA ASP A 89 -22.63 20.68 -5.56
C ASP A 89 -21.67 19.54 -5.18
N GLN A 90 -20.44 19.51 -5.67
CA GLN A 90 -19.46 18.50 -5.26
C GLN A 90 -18.68 18.97 -4.03
N ALA A 91 -19.19 18.62 -2.85
CA ALA A 91 -18.56 18.91 -1.56
C ALA A 91 -17.13 18.36 -1.41
N LEU A 92 -16.73 17.38 -2.23
CA LEU A 92 -15.40 16.74 -2.22
C LEU A 92 -14.80 16.76 -3.63
N SER A 93 -13.76 17.54 -3.81
CA SER A 93 -13.07 17.70 -5.09
C SER A 93 -11.64 17.18 -5.06
N GLY A 94 -11.04 17.02 -6.24
CA GLY A 94 -9.69 16.53 -6.40
C GLY A 94 -9.60 15.03 -6.57
N GLN A 95 -8.38 14.52 -6.75
CA GLN A 95 -8.08 13.10 -6.86
C GLN A 95 -7.50 12.58 -5.55
N LEU A 96 -7.98 11.44 -5.08
CA LEU A 96 -7.43 10.72 -3.95
C LEU A 96 -6.55 9.57 -4.43
N ARG A 97 -5.25 9.63 -4.14
CA ARG A 97 -4.26 8.63 -4.50
C ARG A 97 -4.04 7.70 -3.30
N ILE A 98 -4.54 6.48 -3.41
CA ILE A 98 -4.55 5.50 -2.31
C ILE A 98 -3.55 4.40 -2.63
N GLY A 99 -2.66 4.11 -1.67
CA GLY A 99 -1.83 2.91 -1.69
C GLY A 99 -2.43 1.83 -0.80
N ALA A 100 -2.32 0.58 -1.20
CA ALA A 100 -2.71 -0.53 -0.35
C ALA A 100 -1.73 -1.70 -0.45
N SER A 101 -1.45 -2.34 0.68
CA SER A 101 -0.74 -3.61 0.68
C SER A 101 -1.60 -4.71 0.04
N ASP A 102 -0.95 -5.81 -0.36
CA ASP A 102 -1.56 -6.84 -1.21
C ASP A 102 -2.90 -7.37 -0.67
N THR A 103 -2.97 -7.80 0.60
CA THR A 103 -4.22 -8.30 1.18
C THR A 103 -5.30 -7.23 1.19
N ILE A 104 -4.96 -6.01 1.65
CA ILE A 104 -5.93 -4.93 1.77
C ILE A 104 -6.40 -4.50 0.38
N GLY A 105 -5.47 -4.33 -0.56
CA GLY A 105 -5.78 -3.90 -1.92
C GLY A 105 -6.71 -4.85 -2.67
N ASN A 106 -6.54 -6.16 -2.46
CA ASN A 106 -7.32 -7.17 -3.17
C ASN A 106 -8.62 -7.58 -2.42
N GLN A 107 -8.60 -7.60 -1.06
CA GLN A 107 -9.70 -8.19 -0.28
C GLN A 107 -10.55 -7.16 0.47
N VAL A 108 -10.06 -5.92 0.67
CA VAL A 108 -10.72 -4.92 1.51
C VAL A 108 -11.03 -3.65 0.72
N ALA A 109 -10.05 -3.07 0.05
CA ALA A 109 -10.17 -1.78 -0.61
C ALA A 109 -11.30 -1.69 -1.66
N PRO A 110 -11.62 -2.72 -2.46
CA PRO A 110 -12.73 -2.64 -3.40
C PRO A 110 -14.09 -2.37 -2.71
N TYR A 111 -14.34 -2.98 -1.57
CA TYR A 111 -15.58 -2.80 -0.81
C TYR A 111 -15.61 -1.45 -0.09
N LEU A 112 -14.51 -1.10 0.58
CA LEU A 112 -14.33 0.18 1.24
C LEU A 112 -14.52 1.35 0.25
N LEU A 113 -13.90 1.28 -0.93
CA LEU A 113 -14.04 2.31 -1.96
C LEU A 113 -15.44 2.35 -2.58
N SER A 114 -16.08 1.18 -2.74
CA SER A 114 -17.47 1.12 -3.23
C SER A 114 -18.40 1.87 -2.28
N GLU A 115 -18.29 1.61 -0.98
CA GLU A 115 -19.12 2.26 0.03
C GLU A 115 -18.81 3.76 0.16
N PHE A 116 -17.53 4.15 0.17
CA PHE A 116 -17.13 5.56 0.15
C PHE A 116 -17.74 6.32 -1.03
N ARG A 117 -17.72 5.72 -2.25
CA ARG A 117 -18.36 6.30 -3.44
C ARG A 117 -19.87 6.45 -3.30
N GLN A 118 -20.54 5.49 -2.66
CA GLN A 118 -21.97 5.56 -2.43
C GLN A 118 -22.33 6.67 -1.44
N GLN A 119 -21.57 6.85 -0.36
CA GLN A 119 -21.84 7.85 0.66
C GLN A 119 -21.48 9.27 0.21
N THR A 120 -20.41 9.44 -0.57
CA THR A 120 -19.87 10.77 -0.90
C THR A 120 -20.12 11.20 -2.33
N ASN A 121 -20.54 10.29 -3.21
CA ASN A 121 -20.59 10.46 -4.66
C ASN A 121 -19.23 10.85 -5.31
N HIS A 122 -18.14 10.84 -4.56
CA HIS A 122 -16.80 11.14 -5.08
C HIS A 122 -16.25 9.94 -5.87
N ARG A 123 -15.77 10.17 -7.12
CA ARG A 123 -15.36 9.09 -8.04
C ARG A 123 -13.92 9.18 -8.51
N SER A 124 -13.21 10.27 -8.19
CA SER A 124 -11.83 10.48 -8.62
C SER A 124 -10.84 9.87 -7.63
N GLN A 125 -10.80 8.52 -7.58
CA GLN A 125 -9.85 7.77 -6.76
C GLN A 125 -8.96 6.92 -7.65
N SER A 126 -7.69 6.80 -7.28
CA SER A 126 -6.77 5.80 -7.81
C SER A 126 -6.28 4.90 -6.68
N LEU A 127 -6.17 3.59 -6.97
CA LEU A 127 -5.66 2.59 -6.04
C LEU A 127 -4.41 1.96 -6.64
N PHE A 128 -3.31 2.04 -5.91
CA PHE A 128 -2.06 1.35 -6.22
C PHE A 128 -1.84 0.23 -5.21
N ILE A 129 -1.56 -0.99 -5.69
CA ILE A 129 -1.37 -2.18 -4.85
C ILE A 129 0.07 -2.66 -4.99
N SER A 130 0.74 -2.82 -3.86
CA SER A 130 2.09 -3.38 -3.79
C SER A 130 2.36 -3.98 -2.40
N ASN A 131 3.61 -4.33 -2.07
CA ASN A 131 3.95 -4.70 -0.70
C ASN A 131 4.02 -3.47 0.22
N SER A 132 3.94 -3.71 1.53
CA SER A 132 3.85 -2.64 2.53
C SER A 132 5.05 -1.67 2.49
N ALA A 133 6.26 -2.18 2.24
CA ALA A 133 7.46 -1.33 2.17
C ALA A 133 7.39 -0.34 1.00
N GLN A 134 7.08 -0.84 -0.20
CA GLN A 134 6.95 0.01 -1.39
C GLN A 134 5.83 1.05 -1.24
N ILE A 135 4.71 0.67 -0.63
CA ILE A 135 3.62 1.61 -0.34
C ILE A 135 4.08 2.71 0.62
N CYS A 136 4.87 2.38 1.65
CA CYS A 136 5.45 3.38 2.54
C CYS A 136 6.40 4.34 1.81
N ASP A 137 7.29 3.81 0.95
CA ASP A 137 8.20 4.63 0.16
C ASP A 137 7.45 5.61 -0.75
N MET A 138 6.41 5.13 -1.45
CA MET A 138 5.56 5.99 -2.28
C MET A 138 4.81 7.06 -1.48
N LEU A 139 4.40 6.75 -0.25
CA LEU A 139 3.74 7.72 0.62
C LEU A 139 4.72 8.81 1.10
N THR A 140 5.96 8.44 1.43
CA THR A 140 7.01 9.41 1.80
C THR A 140 7.48 10.26 0.62
N ASP A 141 7.49 9.71 -0.60
CA ASP A 141 7.77 10.43 -1.84
C ASP A 141 6.57 11.28 -2.34
N TYR A 142 5.46 11.39 -1.57
CA TYR A 142 4.22 12.10 -1.92
C TYR A 142 3.57 11.62 -3.23
N GLU A 143 3.87 10.41 -3.67
CA GLU A 143 3.19 9.77 -4.80
C GLU A 143 1.74 9.36 -4.42
N LEU A 144 1.52 9.10 -3.13
CA LEU A 144 0.23 8.74 -2.54
C LEU A 144 -0.24 9.81 -1.53
N ASP A 145 -1.54 9.86 -1.27
CA ASP A 145 -2.13 10.73 -0.27
C ASP A 145 -2.36 9.99 1.05
N ILE A 146 -2.64 8.70 0.96
CA ILE A 146 -2.94 7.82 2.07
C ILE A 146 -2.53 6.39 1.72
N ALA A 147 -2.15 5.62 2.72
CA ALA A 147 -1.83 4.20 2.54
C ALA A 147 -2.55 3.33 3.57
N LEU A 148 -2.93 2.13 3.14
CA LEU A 148 -3.55 1.09 3.95
C LEU A 148 -2.61 -0.12 3.93
N ILE A 149 -1.97 -0.45 5.07
CA ILE A 149 -0.96 -1.50 5.12
C ILE A 149 -1.23 -2.55 6.20
N GLU A 150 -0.60 -3.68 6.01
CA GLU A 150 -0.52 -4.78 6.96
C GLU A 150 0.69 -4.58 7.88
N GLY A 151 0.47 -4.66 9.18
CA GLY A 151 1.52 -4.44 10.17
C GLY A 151 1.84 -2.96 10.37
N LYS A 152 2.39 -2.65 11.54
CA LYS A 152 2.74 -1.28 11.91
C LYS A 152 4.12 -0.93 11.36
N THR A 153 4.21 0.16 10.61
CA THR A 153 5.51 0.75 10.27
C THR A 153 6.03 1.64 11.39
N LEU A 154 7.36 1.70 11.53
CA LEU A 154 8.06 2.64 12.43
C LEU A 154 8.69 3.80 11.65
N HIS A 155 8.24 4.06 10.41
CA HIS A 155 8.80 5.13 9.60
C HIS A 155 8.60 6.48 10.29
N PRO A 156 9.69 7.28 10.51
CA PRO A 156 9.63 8.49 11.32
C PRO A 156 8.72 9.58 10.75
N GLU A 157 8.55 9.62 9.42
CA GLU A 157 7.74 10.64 8.72
C GLU A 157 6.27 10.24 8.59
N LEU A 158 5.91 8.99 8.91
CA LEU A 158 4.55 8.51 8.77
C LEU A 158 3.81 8.48 10.11
N GLN A 159 2.56 8.87 10.07
CA GLN A 159 1.60 8.68 11.16
C GLN A 159 0.76 7.46 10.86
N SER A 160 0.64 6.55 11.84
CA SER A 160 -0.11 5.30 11.71
C SER A 160 -1.31 5.29 12.64
N THR A 161 -2.49 4.98 12.10
CA THR A 161 -3.73 4.78 12.86
C THR A 161 -4.28 3.39 12.54
N GLN A 162 -4.64 2.61 13.56
CA GLN A 162 -5.30 1.33 13.36
C GLN A 162 -6.70 1.56 12.81
N PHE A 163 -7.12 0.78 11.77
CA PHE A 163 -8.47 0.92 11.22
C PHE A 163 -9.25 -0.40 11.13
N SER A 164 -8.57 -1.56 11.11
CA SER A 164 -9.26 -2.85 11.04
C SER A 164 -8.37 -3.99 11.57
N GLU A 165 -8.91 -5.19 11.65
CA GLU A 165 -8.21 -6.39 12.07
C GLU A 165 -8.21 -7.45 10.98
N ASP A 166 -7.24 -8.36 11.04
CA ASP A 166 -7.06 -9.50 10.15
C ASP A 166 -6.62 -10.73 10.95
N GLU A 167 -6.82 -11.88 10.38
CA GLU A 167 -6.34 -13.15 10.90
C GLU A 167 -5.41 -13.79 9.87
N MET A 168 -4.19 -14.10 10.29
CA MET A 168 -3.26 -14.87 9.49
C MET A 168 -3.55 -16.36 9.62
N CYS A 169 -3.16 -17.13 8.64
CA CYS A 169 -3.28 -18.57 8.68
C CYS A 169 -2.08 -19.25 8.04
N VAL A 170 -1.88 -20.50 8.40
CA VAL A 170 -0.95 -21.39 7.70
C VAL A 170 -1.78 -22.35 6.85
N ILE A 171 -1.43 -22.45 5.57
CA ILE A 171 -2.06 -23.35 4.62
C ILE A 171 -1.08 -24.40 4.13
N CYS A 172 -1.63 -25.55 3.75
CA CYS A 172 -0.89 -26.70 3.19
C CYS A 172 -1.69 -27.34 2.04
N ALA A 173 -1.05 -28.24 1.30
CA ALA A 173 -1.73 -29.09 0.32
C ALA A 173 -2.80 -29.96 0.98
N PRO A 174 -3.87 -30.38 0.26
CA PRO A 174 -4.97 -31.14 0.83
C PRO A 174 -4.58 -32.50 1.42
N ASP A 175 -3.52 -33.08 0.92
CA ASP A 175 -2.96 -34.38 1.32
C ASP A 175 -1.81 -34.28 2.33
N TYR A 176 -1.54 -33.07 2.84
CA TYR A 176 -0.48 -32.87 3.83
C TYR A 176 -0.80 -33.66 5.11
N PRO A 177 0.12 -34.47 5.63
CA PRO A 177 -0.18 -35.45 6.69
C PRO A 177 -0.74 -34.82 7.98
N ALA A 178 -0.26 -33.63 8.37
CA ALA A 178 -0.66 -32.98 9.61
C ALA A 178 -2.10 -32.45 9.62
N VAL A 179 -2.81 -32.39 8.48
CA VAL A 179 -4.20 -31.91 8.38
C VAL A 179 -5.19 -32.75 9.19
N HIS A 180 -4.92 -34.03 9.32
CA HIS A 180 -5.84 -35.00 9.91
C HIS A 180 -5.59 -35.27 11.40
N GLU A 181 -4.64 -34.59 12.03
CA GLU A 181 -4.15 -34.91 13.36
C GLU A 181 -4.59 -33.94 14.46
N GLY A 182 -5.53 -32.99 14.15
CA GLY A 182 -5.96 -31.95 15.10
C GLY A 182 -4.96 -30.78 15.20
N PRO A 183 -4.88 -30.08 16.35
CA PRO A 183 -3.94 -28.97 16.52
C PRO A 183 -2.50 -29.38 16.22
N VAL A 184 -1.83 -28.58 15.39
CA VAL A 184 -0.49 -28.91 14.92
C VAL A 184 0.51 -28.81 16.06
N ASN A 185 1.24 -29.89 16.32
CA ASN A 185 2.45 -29.80 17.12
C ASN A 185 3.56 -29.11 16.29
N LEU A 186 4.08 -27.98 16.76
CA LEU A 186 5.11 -27.21 16.05
C LEU A 186 6.34 -28.04 15.72
N THR A 187 6.69 -29.04 16.55
CA THR A 187 7.79 -29.97 16.25
C THR A 187 7.58 -30.77 14.95
N LYS A 188 6.34 -30.92 14.48
CA LYS A 188 6.05 -31.58 13.20
C LYS A 188 6.25 -30.66 12.00
N LEU A 189 6.39 -29.36 12.23
CA LEU A 189 6.72 -28.36 11.22
C LEU A 189 8.22 -28.09 11.13
N GLU A 190 9.02 -28.72 12.02
CA GLU A 190 10.47 -28.65 11.92
C GLU A 190 10.94 -29.25 10.58
N ASN A 191 11.91 -28.59 9.97
CA ASN A 191 12.43 -28.90 8.63
C ASN A 191 11.39 -28.83 7.49
N SER A 192 10.20 -28.24 7.75
CA SER A 192 9.24 -28.00 6.67
C SER A 192 9.74 -26.94 5.71
N GLU A 193 9.36 -27.09 4.47
CA GLU A 193 9.58 -26.14 3.41
C GLU A 193 8.49 -25.06 3.43
N TRP A 194 8.88 -23.79 3.36
CA TRP A 194 7.97 -22.66 3.40
C TRP A 194 8.03 -21.85 2.12
N ILE A 195 6.87 -21.46 1.65
CA ILE A 195 6.68 -20.56 0.53
C ILE A 195 6.27 -19.21 1.13
N LEU A 196 7.15 -18.24 0.97
CA LEU A 196 6.96 -16.93 1.59
C LEU A 196 6.80 -15.82 0.55
N ARG A 197 6.19 -14.75 0.97
CA ARG A 197 6.18 -13.51 0.21
C ARG A 197 7.58 -12.86 0.24
N GLU A 198 7.80 -11.95 -0.67
CA GLU A 198 9.02 -11.16 -0.80
C GLU A 198 9.30 -10.29 0.43
N ALA A 199 10.54 -9.84 0.56
CA ALA A 199 10.95 -8.86 1.56
C ALA A 199 10.11 -7.57 1.42
N GLY A 200 9.71 -6.98 2.55
CA GLY A 200 8.81 -5.81 2.59
C GLY A 200 7.33 -6.16 2.57
N SER A 201 6.95 -7.43 2.41
CA SER A 201 5.56 -7.88 2.57
C SER A 201 5.18 -8.03 4.03
N GLY A 202 4.02 -7.48 4.43
CA GLY A 202 3.50 -7.62 5.80
C GLY A 202 3.19 -9.06 6.19
N SER A 203 2.88 -9.95 5.23
CA SER A 203 2.68 -11.38 5.50
C SER A 203 3.99 -12.09 5.81
N ARG A 204 5.08 -11.77 5.09
CA ARG A 204 6.42 -12.27 5.41
C ARG A 204 6.89 -11.77 6.78
N GLU A 205 6.71 -10.50 7.07
CA GLU A 205 7.08 -9.93 8.37
C GLU A 205 6.34 -10.60 9.53
N PHE A 206 5.06 -10.90 9.33
CA PHE A 206 4.28 -11.66 10.31
C PHE A 206 4.87 -13.05 10.54
N PHE A 207 5.17 -13.81 9.47
CA PHE A 207 5.81 -15.12 9.57
C PHE A 207 7.12 -15.04 10.35
N MET A 208 8.01 -14.12 9.97
CA MET A 208 9.31 -13.95 10.60
C MET A 208 9.23 -13.55 12.08
N ARG A 209 8.17 -12.88 12.48
CA ARG A 209 7.96 -12.42 13.87
C ARG A 209 7.22 -13.44 14.74
N VAL A 210 6.25 -14.17 14.19
CA VAL A 210 5.31 -15.00 14.98
C VAL A 210 5.57 -16.49 14.81
N VAL A 211 5.80 -16.96 13.59
CA VAL A 211 5.92 -18.38 13.28
C VAL A 211 7.38 -18.84 13.35
N ALA A 212 8.26 -18.20 12.60
CA ALA A 212 9.66 -18.61 12.48
C ALA A 212 10.40 -18.72 13.83
N PRO A 213 10.21 -17.82 14.83
CA PRO A 213 10.87 -17.95 16.12
C PRO A 213 10.40 -19.13 16.97
N ARG A 214 9.38 -19.84 16.56
CA ARG A 214 8.82 -21.02 17.24
C ARG A 214 9.28 -22.33 16.62
N LEU A 215 10.05 -22.26 15.54
CA LEU A 215 10.66 -23.37 14.83
C LEU A 215 12.17 -23.30 15.02
N GLU A 216 12.79 -24.42 15.39
CA GLU A 216 14.26 -24.48 15.50
C GLU A 216 14.90 -24.47 14.10
N HIS A 217 14.27 -25.21 13.15
CA HIS A 217 14.71 -25.32 11.78
C HIS A 217 13.54 -25.21 10.80
N TRP A 218 13.70 -24.38 9.79
CA TRP A 218 12.76 -24.24 8.69
C TRP A 218 13.51 -23.80 7.42
N HIS A 219 12.95 -24.08 6.26
CA HIS A 219 13.56 -23.76 4.97
C HIS A 219 12.65 -22.90 4.12
N GLU A 220 13.17 -21.82 3.52
CA GLU A 220 12.49 -21.05 2.50
C GLU A 220 12.68 -21.74 1.15
N ALA A 221 11.66 -22.48 0.69
CA ALA A 221 11.68 -23.16 -0.61
C ALA A 221 11.53 -22.15 -1.76
N PHE A 222 10.62 -21.21 -1.63
CA PHE A 222 10.34 -20.19 -2.64
C PHE A 222 10.00 -18.84 -2.01
N GLN A 223 10.50 -17.78 -2.66
CA GLN A 223 10.05 -16.41 -2.43
C GLN A 223 9.20 -15.95 -3.62
N LEU A 224 7.98 -15.51 -3.36
CA LEU A 224 7.02 -15.10 -4.37
C LEU A 224 6.50 -13.68 -4.07
N ASN A 225 6.15 -12.93 -5.12
CA ASN A 225 5.69 -11.55 -4.99
C ASN A 225 4.17 -11.38 -5.11
N THR A 226 3.41 -12.47 -5.23
CA THR A 226 1.94 -12.44 -5.24
C THR A 226 1.36 -13.53 -4.34
N THR A 227 0.23 -13.20 -3.69
CA THR A 227 -0.47 -14.13 -2.82
C THR A 227 -1.09 -15.30 -3.61
N GLU A 228 -1.57 -15.05 -4.83
CA GLU A 228 -2.12 -16.13 -5.68
C GLU A 228 -1.06 -17.15 -6.09
N ALA A 229 0.14 -16.71 -6.46
CA ALA A 229 1.26 -17.62 -6.75
C ALA A 229 1.63 -18.47 -5.53
N LEU A 230 1.61 -17.86 -4.32
CA LEU A 230 1.85 -18.56 -3.07
C LEU A 230 0.80 -19.66 -2.85
N ILE A 231 -0.50 -19.33 -2.96
CA ILE A 231 -1.59 -20.29 -2.81
C ILE A 231 -1.47 -21.45 -3.81
N ASN A 232 -1.18 -21.14 -5.08
CA ASN A 232 -1.04 -22.16 -6.12
C ASN A 232 0.18 -23.07 -5.87
N SER A 233 1.29 -22.53 -5.39
CA SER A 233 2.48 -23.31 -5.04
C SER A 233 2.22 -24.23 -3.85
N VAL A 234 1.51 -23.76 -2.84
CA VAL A 234 1.06 -24.60 -1.71
C VAL A 234 0.12 -25.71 -2.18
N SER A 235 -0.86 -25.36 -3.04
CA SER A 235 -1.79 -26.33 -3.63
C SER A 235 -1.07 -27.42 -4.44
N ALA A 236 0.05 -27.08 -5.07
CA ALA A 236 0.90 -28.02 -5.80
C ALA A 236 1.81 -28.87 -4.90
N GLY A 237 1.75 -28.71 -3.58
CA GLY A 237 2.54 -29.50 -2.63
C GLY A 237 3.99 -29.03 -2.45
N LEU A 238 4.34 -27.82 -2.89
CA LEU A 238 5.72 -27.32 -2.84
C LEU A 238 6.16 -26.84 -1.44
N GLY A 239 5.23 -26.78 -0.47
CA GLY A 239 5.54 -26.39 0.90
C GLY A 239 4.32 -25.79 1.62
N LEU A 240 4.56 -25.19 2.79
CA LEU A 240 3.59 -24.51 3.61
C LEU A 240 3.56 -23.01 3.29
N GLY A 241 2.40 -22.38 3.42
CA GLY A 241 2.25 -20.94 3.21
C GLY A 241 1.70 -20.24 4.44
N CYS A 242 2.21 -19.04 4.76
CA CYS A 242 1.65 -18.18 5.79
C CYS A 242 1.13 -16.87 5.16
N LEU A 243 -0.19 -16.65 5.25
CA LEU A 243 -0.86 -15.52 4.60
C LEU A 243 -2.14 -15.12 5.35
N SER A 244 -2.80 -14.04 4.89
CA SER A 244 -4.11 -13.65 5.41
C SER A 244 -5.16 -14.71 5.10
N ARG A 245 -5.98 -15.03 6.10
CA ARG A 245 -7.16 -15.89 5.94
C ARG A 245 -8.13 -15.34 4.90
N LEU A 246 -8.26 -14.02 4.81
CA LEU A 246 -9.08 -13.36 3.78
C LEU A 246 -8.70 -13.77 2.37
N SER A 247 -7.39 -13.84 2.11
CA SER A 247 -6.88 -14.24 0.80
C SER A 247 -6.93 -15.75 0.57
N ALA A 248 -6.79 -16.55 1.65
CA ALA A 248 -6.82 -18.01 1.57
C ALA A 248 -8.23 -18.59 1.45
N GLU A 249 -9.24 -17.91 1.97
CA GLU A 249 -10.62 -18.41 2.12
C GLU A 249 -11.22 -19.01 0.83
N PRO A 250 -11.09 -18.38 -0.36
CA PRO A 250 -11.60 -18.98 -1.59
C PRO A 250 -10.94 -20.33 -1.91
N ALA A 251 -9.63 -20.43 -1.76
CA ALA A 251 -8.89 -21.65 -2.04
C ALA A 251 -9.16 -22.76 -1.02
N ILE A 252 -9.39 -22.38 0.25
CA ILE A 252 -9.81 -23.31 1.32
C ILE A 252 -11.19 -23.87 1.01
N ARG A 253 -12.15 -23.02 0.68
CA ARG A 253 -13.53 -23.41 0.34
C ARG A 253 -13.56 -24.33 -0.88
N ASP A 254 -12.76 -24.05 -1.88
CA ASP A 254 -12.67 -24.85 -3.10
C ASP A 254 -11.86 -26.15 -2.90
N GLY A 255 -11.31 -26.37 -1.71
CA GLY A 255 -10.52 -27.55 -1.38
C GLY A 255 -9.13 -27.60 -2.01
N ARG A 256 -8.65 -26.51 -2.61
CA ARG A 256 -7.30 -26.42 -3.21
C ARG A 256 -6.21 -26.45 -2.16
N VAL A 257 -6.49 -25.94 -0.97
CA VAL A 257 -5.59 -25.95 0.18
C VAL A 257 -6.38 -26.23 1.46
N LYS A 258 -5.67 -26.61 2.52
CA LYS A 258 -6.21 -26.82 3.86
C LYS A 258 -5.56 -25.90 4.87
N LEU A 259 -6.31 -25.58 5.94
CA LEU A 259 -5.77 -24.87 7.09
C LEU A 259 -5.03 -25.85 8.01
N LEU A 260 -3.90 -25.39 8.53
CA LEU A 260 -3.28 -25.99 9.70
C LEU A 260 -3.73 -25.22 10.95
N ASP A 261 -4.21 -25.95 11.95
CA ASP A 261 -4.60 -25.36 13.23
C ASP A 261 -3.37 -25.03 14.08
N MET A 262 -2.94 -23.79 14.00
CA MET A 262 -1.71 -23.31 14.63
C MET A 262 -1.96 -22.91 16.08
N PRO A 263 -1.16 -23.42 17.05
CA PRO A 263 -1.26 -23.04 18.45
C PRO A 263 -0.57 -21.70 18.75
N LEU A 264 -0.84 -20.68 17.91
CA LEU A 264 -0.23 -19.35 17.96
C LEU A 264 -1.30 -18.27 17.85
N ASP A 265 -1.01 -17.09 18.36
CA ASP A 265 -1.87 -15.93 18.11
C ASP A 265 -1.61 -15.43 16.68
N MET A 266 -2.55 -15.73 15.81
CA MET A 266 -2.49 -15.41 14.38
C MET A 266 -3.17 -14.08 14.04
N LYS A 267 -3.58 -13.27 15.03
CA LYS A 267 -4.20 -11.98 14.81
C LYS A 267 -3.18 -10.93 14.37
N ARG A 268 -3.57 -10.10 13.42
CA ARG A 268 -2.82 -8.90 13.04
C ARG A 268 -3.76 -7.72 12.83
N ARG A 269 -3.20 -6.53 12.64
CA ARG A 269 -3.95 -5.30 12.47
C ARG A 269 -3.62 -4.67 11.15
N PHE A 270 -4.62 -4.00 10.57
CA PHE A 270 -4.47 -3.13 9.43
C PHE A 270 -4.30 -1.68 9.90
N TRP A 271 -3.43 -0.97 9.21
CA TRP A 271 -3.03 0.38 9.56
C TRP A 271 -3.27 1.33 8.40
N LEU A 272 -3.84 2.46 8.74
CA LEU A 272 -3.95 3.62 7.87
C LEU A 272 -2.75 4.52 8.12
N LEU A 273 -2.08 4.95 7.07
CA LEU A 273 -0.90 5.79 7.12
C LEU A 273 -1.11 7.07 6.32
N VAL A 274 -0.63 8.18 6.88
CA VAL A 274 -0.49 9.46 6.20
C VAL A 274 0.88 10.04 6.50
N HIS A 275 1.45 10.81 5.58
CA HIS A 275 2.67 11.56 5.87
C HIS A 275 2.35 12.67 6.89
N LYS A 276 3.21 12.87 7.91
CA LYS A 276 2.98 13.82 9.00
C LYS A 276 2.80 15.26 8.52
N GLU A 277 3.52 15.64 7.47
CA GLU A 277 3.47 16.96 6.86
C GLU A 277 2.52 17.04 5.65
N LYS A 278 1.72 15.99 5.41
CA LYS A 278 0.73 16.00 4.33
C LYS A 278 -0.37 17.00 4.61
N TYR A 279 -0.61 17.90 3.65
CA TYR A 279 -1.81 18.72 3.68
C TYR A 279 -3.05 17.83 3.62
N GLN A 280 -3.84 17.92 4.67
CA GLN A 280 -5.10 17.18 4.75
C GLN A 280 -6.23 18.02 4.13
N SER A 281 -6.43 17.84 2.83
CA SER A 281 -7.58 18.42 2.12
C SER A 281 -8.90 17.92 2.72
N PRO A 282 -10.03 18.60 2.48
CA PRO A 282 -11.35 18.14 2.92
C PRO A 282 -11.62 16.70 2.46
N LEU A 283 -11.27 16.34 1.22
CA LEU A 283 -11.40 14.99 0.68
C LEU A 283 -10.60 13.96 1.48
N LEU A 284 -9.31 14.25 1.75
CA LEU A 284 -8.45 13.35 2.51
C LEU A 284 -8.95 13.15 3.94
N LYS A 285 -9.37 14.23 4.61
CA LYS A 285 -9.97 14.15 5.96
C LYS A 285 -11.21 13.28 5.99
N THR A 286 -12.15 13.52 5.09
CA THR A 286 -13.38 12.73 4.98
C THR A 286 -13.08 11.25 4.73
N PHE A 287 -12.06 10.94 3.90
CA PHE A 287 -11.67 9.55 3.66
C PHE A 287 -11.02 8.91 4.87
N ILE A 288 -10.20 9.64 5.63
CA ILE A 288 -9.59 9.14 6.88
C ILE A 288 -10.68 8.82 7.91
N GLU A 289 -11.61 9.75 8.15
CA GLU A 289 -12.75 9.57 9.06
C GLU A 289 -13.61 8.37 8.63
N PHE A 290 -13.94 8.30 7.35
CA PHE A 290 -14.67 7.16 6.79
C PHE A 290 -13.94 5.82 7.03
N CYS A 291 -12.63 5.74 6.83
CA CYS A 291 -11.87 4.52 7.08
C CYS A 291 -11.85 4.13 8.55
N GLN A 292 -11.82 5.09 9.48
CA GLN A 292 -11.82 4.83 10.91
C GLN A 292 -13.15 4.30 11.41
N ASP A 293 -14.26 4.76 10.83
CA ASP A 293 -15.63 4.34 11.17
C ASP A 293 -16.09 3.13 10.34
N TRP A 294 -15.31 2.72 9.33
CA TRP A 294 -15.70 1.66 8.43
C TRP A 294 -15.61 0.28 9.09
N GLU A 295 -16.74 -0.39 9.18
CA GLU A 295 -16.82 -1.79 9.58
C GLU A 295 -16.87 -2.68 8.35
N ARG A 296 -15.94 -3.61 8.27
CA ARG A 296 -15.93 -4.57 7.18
C ARG A 296 -17.23 -5.39 7.18
N PRO A 297 -17.98 -5.45 6.06
CA PRO A 297 -19.17 -6.27 5.98
C PRO A 297 -18.85 -7.73 6.30
N THR A 298 -19.47 -8.27 7.33
CA THR A 298 -19.34 -9.68 7.74
C THR A 298 -19.92 -10.63 6.68
N ASN A 299 -20.75 -10.13 5.78
CA ASN A 299 -21.37 -10.83 4.66
C ASN A 299 -20.79 -10.39 3.32
N LEU A 300 -19.48 -10.41 3.16
CA LEU A 300 -18.94 -10.50 1.80
C LEU A 300 -19.58 -11.73 1.16
N PRO A 301 -20.08 -11.69 -0.09
CA PRO A 301 -20.73 -12.83 -0.68
C PRO A 301 -19.74 -13.99 -0.79
N LEU A 302 -19.66 -14.76 0.27
CA LEU A 302 -19.21 -16.13 0.23
C LEU A 302 -20.25 -16.79 -0.68
N GLY A 303 -19.89 -16.98 -1.96
CA GLY A 303 -20.79 -17.43 -3.00
C GLY A 303 -21.81 -18.43 -2.47
N ASN A 304 -23.08 -18.25 -2.85
CA ASN A 304 -24.26 -18.97 -2.46
C ASN A 304 -23.97 -20.36 -1.91
N LYS A 305 -24.37 -20.62 -0.66
CA LYS A 305 -24.69 -21.98 -0.24
C LYS A 305 -25.73 -22.49 -1.24
N SER A 306 -25.30 -23.28 -2.20
CA SER A 306 -26.19 -24.11 -3.00
C SER A 306 -26.91 -25.03 -1.99
N THR A 307 -28.12 -24.65 -1.65
CA THR A 307 -29.11 -25.57 -1.13
C THR A 307 -29.37 -26.62 -2.20
N ARG A 308 -28.80 -27.79 -2.01
CA ARG A 308 -29.37 -29.09 -2.43
C ARG A 308 -28.95 -30.14 -1.45
#